data_6102bf84b5610671b6553a1d175d4102
#
_entry.id   6102bf84b5610671b6553a1d175d4102
#
_cell.length_a   1.000
_cell.length_b   1.000
_cell.length_c   1.000
_cell.angle_alpha   90.00
_cell.angle_beta   90.00
_cell.angle_gamma   90.00
#
_symmetry.space_group_name_H-M   'P 1'
#
loop_
_entity.id
_entity.type
_entity.pdbx_description
1 polymer ?
#
loop_
_entity_poly.entity_id
_entity_poly.type
_entity_poly.pdbx_seq_one_letter_code
_entity_poly.pdbx_strand_id
1 'polypeptide(L)'
;MESNKNQRVLLAVLAHPDDESFGMGGTLAKYAEDGIDVHLVCATRGEAGEVDPEYLEGFSSIGQLRESELFCAVEKLGIEEVHLLDYRDSGMSGSADNNIPEALVNAPLNQVAEEIAEIIRRIKPQVILTFDPVGGYRHPDHIYIHKAATKAFYLAGDPSYKSSYPPHSPGKLYYHTISRYFIRFNVQLLRLLGKDPARYGKNKDIDLTQLAGDDFPIHARIDYSTVKEKKDAAAACHASQGGEGLTRGFIRWLTWLLRVKPEDQFMQVFPEPDPDMIKYDLFD
;
A
#
# COMPACT_ATOMS: atom_id res chain seq x y z
N MET A 1 -9.32 5.50 29.83
CA MET A 1 -8.68 4.23 29.44
C MET A 1 -7.19 4.42 29.53
N GLU A 2 -6.51 3.72 30.43
CA GLU A 2 -5.05 3.75 30.48
C GLU A 2 -4.51 3.09 29.22
N SER A 3 -3.78 3.85 28.39
CA SER A 3 -3.09 3.29 27.25
C SER A 3 -2.06 2.29 27.76
N ASN A 4 -2.20 1.05 27.33
CA ASN A 4 -1.25 0.00 27.64
C ASN A 4 0.13 0.42 27.10
N LYS A 5 1.06 0.82 28.00
CA LYS A 5 2.39 1.41 27.65
C LYS A 5 3.29 0.52 26.78
N ASN A 6 2.84 -0.70 26.47
CA ASN A 6 3.59 -1.70 25.69
C ASN A 6 2.90 -2.10 24.37
N GLN A 7 1.80 -1.42 23.97
CA GLN A 7 1.14 -1.76 22.73
C GLN A 7 2.01 -1.36 21.52
N ARG A 8 2.32 -2.33 20.66
CA ARG A 8 3.01 -2.07 19.39
C ARG A 8 2.02 -1.58 18.36
N VAL A 9 2.39 -0.53 17.63
CA VAL A 9 1.54 0.10 16.61
C VAL A 9 2.30 0.15 15.29
N LEU A 10 1.66 -0.27 14.21
CA LEU A 10 2.13 -0.18 12.82
C LEU A 10 1.21 0.72 12.04
N LEU A 11 1.76 1.64 11.25
CA LEU A 11 1.01 2.51 10.35
C LEU A 11 1.41 2.25 8.90
N ALA A 12 0.45 1.83 8.07
CA ALA A 12 0.60 1.85 6.61
C ALA A 12 0.03 3.17 6.05
N VAL A 13 0.76 3.84 5.15
CA VAL A 13 0.35 5.08 4.50
C VAL A 13 0.28 4.83 3.00
N LEU A 14 -0.94 4.75 2.45
CA LEU A 14 -1.23 4.29 1.11
C LEU A 14 -2.16 5.26 0.38
N ALA A 15 -2.32 5.10 -0.93
CA ALA A 15 -3.02 6.04 -1.80
C ALA A 15 -4.50 5.69 -2.00
N HIS A 16 -4.81 4.42 -2.33
CA HIS A 16 -6.13 4.01 -2.78
C HIS A 16 -6.69 2.82 -2.01
N PRO A 17 -8.01 2.66 -1.98
CA PRO A 17 -8.62 1.38 -1.62
C PRO A 17 -8.15 0.27 -2.56
N ASP A 18 -7.55 -0.77 -2.05
CA ASP A 18 -6.94 -1.96 -2.64
C ASP A 18 -5.42 -2.08 -2.41
N ASP A 19 -4.69 -0.98 -2.26
CA ASP A 19 -3.24 -1.00 -2.01
C ASP A 19 -2.86 -1.80 -0.76
N GLU A 20 -3.69 -1.71 0.29
CA GLU A 20 -3.49 -2.44 1.54
C GLU A 20 -3.58 -3.95 1.33
N SER A 21 -4.48 -4.41 0.44
CA SER A 21 -4.75 -5.82 0.16
C SER A 21 -3.80 -6.40 -0.89
N PHE A 22 -3.62 -5.69 -2.02
CA PHE A 22 -2.82 -6.19 -3.16
C PHE A 22 -1.31 -6.04 -2.89
N GLY A 23 -0.91 -4.96 -2.23
CA GLY A 23 0.49 -4.67 -1.92
C GLY A 23 0.99 -5.49 -0.72
N MET A 24 0.65 -5.06 0.47
CA MET A 24 1.23 -5.55 1.72
C MET A 24 0.23 -6.24 2.67
N GLY A 25 -0.91 -6.69 2.15
CA GLY A 25 -1.99 -7.26 2.96
C GLY A 25 -1.58 -8.49 3.77
N GLY A 26 -0.62 -9.28 3.29
CA GLY A 26 -0.06 -10.39 4.06
C GLY A 26 0.63 -9.91 5.33
N THR A 27 1.46 -8.89 5.22
CA THR A 27 2.16 -8.25 6.34
C THR A 27 1.17 -7.62 7.33
N LEU A 28 0.19 -6.85 6.85
CA LEU A 28 -0.80 -6.20 7.72
C LEU A 28 -1.61 -7.25 8.49
N ALA A 29 -2.12 -8.29 7.80
CA ALA A 29 -2.87 -9.36 8.45
C ALA A 29 -2.03 -10.15 9.46
N LYS A 30 -0.74 -10.39 9.16
CA LYS A 30 0.16 -11.08 10.07
C LYS A 30 0.36 -10.30 11.36
N TYR A 31 0.67 -9.01 11.27
CA TYR A 31 0.88 -8.18 12.45
C TYR A 31 -0.39 -7.97 13.27
N ALA A 32 -1.56 -7.84 12.63
CA ALA A 32 -2.84 -7.81 13.32
C ALA A 32 -3.12 -9.12 14.09
N GLU A 33 -2.82 -10.28 13.47
CA GLU A 33 -2.93 -11.61 14.14
C GLU A 33 -1.97 -11.74 15.32
N ASP A 34 -0.78 -11.15 15.21
CA ASP A 34 0.24 -11.12 16.29
C ASP A 34 -0.12 -10.10 17.41
N GLY A 35 -1.29 -9.47 17.35
CA GLY A 35 -1.79 -8.54 18.38
C GLY A 35 -1.16 -7.15 18.34
N ILE A 36 -0.69 -6.72 17.16
CA ILE A 36 -0.19 -5.36 16.92
C ILE A 36 -1.35 -4.52 16.41
N ASP A 37 -1.50 -3.29 16.92
CA ASP A 37 -2.48 -2.34 16.43
C ASP A 37 -2.03 -1.84 15.04
N VAL A 38 -2.70 -2.31 14.00
CA VAL A 38 -2.42 -1.93 12.61
C VAL A 38 -3.36 -0.81 12.21
N HIS A 39 -2.80 0.32 11.80
CA HIS A 39 -3.55 1.47 11.28
C HIS A 39 -3.24 1.68 9.80
N LEU A 40 -4.21 2.23 9.08
CA LEU A 40 -4.11 2.55 7.67
C LEU A 40 -4.46 4.02 7.41
N VAL A 41 -3.57 4.77 6.76
CA VAL A 41 -3.93 6.00 6.04
C VAL A 41 -4.22 5.62 4.60
N CYS A 42 -5.40 5.99 4.10
CA CYS A 42 -5.78 5.90 2.71
C CYS A 42 -6.07 7.32 2.20
N ALA A 43 -5.31 7.78 1.20
CA ALA A 43 -5.32 9.20 0.82
C ALA A 43 -6.53 9.59 -0.02
N THR A 44 -7.05 8.68 -0.84
CA THR A 44 -8.17 8.91 -1.76
C THR A 44 -9.22 7.81 -1.63
N ARG A 45 -10.34 7.96 -2.33
CA ARG A 45 -11.34 6.89 -2.48
C ARG A 45 -11.24 6.15 -3.81
N GLY A 46 -10.21 6.43 -4.61
CA GLY A 46 -10.01 5.75 -5.88
C GLY A 46 -11.05 6.09 -6.94
N GLU A 47 -11.50 7.35 -6.98
CA GLU A 47 -12.62 7.81 -7.80
C GLU A 47 -12.32 7.78 -9.31
N ALA A 48 -11.02 7.82 -9.68
CA ALA A 48 -10.58 7.75 -11.08
C ALA A 48 -10.45 6.29 -11.59
N GLY A 49 -10.68 5.29 -10.74
CA GLY A 49 -10.64 3.89 -11.14
C GLY A 49 -11.76 3.51 -12.09
N GLU A 50 -11.46 2.63 -13.05
CA GLU A 50 -12.48 2.05 -13.93
C GLU A 50 -13.26 0.94 -13.21
N VAL A 51 -14.58 1.02 -13.27
CA VAL A 51 -15.48 0.06 -12.63
C VAL A 51 -16.55 -0.38 -13.64
N ASP A 52 -16.79 -1.69 -13.76
CA ASP A 52 -17.88 -2.19 -14.58
C ASP A 52 -19.24 -1.77 -13.98
N PRO A 53 -20.21 -1.33 -14.80
CA PRO A 53 -21.47 -0.76 -14.32
C PRO A 53 -22.24 -1.65 -13.32
N GLU A 54 -22.09 -2.96 -13.42
CA GLU A 54 -22.75 -3.92 -12.54
C GLU A 54 -22.34 -3.77 -11.06
N TYR A 55 -21.10 -3.34 -10.79
CA TYR A 55 -20.63 -3.11 -9.42
C TYR A 55 -21.16 -1.80 -8.81
N LEU A 56 -21.65 -0.87 -9.64
CA LEU A 56 -22.19 0.42 -9.16
C LEU A 56 -23.64 0.32 -8.69
N GLU A 57 -24.30 -0.83 -8.88
CA GLU A 57 -25.68 -1.00 -8.43
C GLU A 57 -25.77 -0.83 -6.90
N GLY A 58 -26.56 0.16 -6.47
CA GLY A 58 -26.73 0.51 -5.06
C GLY A 58 -25.73 1.54 -4.51
N PHE A 59 -24.75 2.00 -5.31
CA PHE A 59 -23.80 3.04 -4.93
C PHE A 59 -24.00 4.33 -5.72
N SER A 60 -23.79 5.48 -5.09
CA SER A 60 -23.95 6.80 -5.72
C SER A 60 -22.71 7.22 -6.53
N SER A 61 -21.55 6.60 -6.29
CA SER A 61 -20.28 6.92 -6.95
C SER A 61 -19.29 5.76 -6.84
N ILE A 62 -18.25 5.79 -7.70
CA ILE A 62 -17.10 4.87 -7.63
C ILE A 62 -16.40 4.97 -6.26
N GLY A 63 -16.21 6.20 -5.77
CA GLY A 63 -15.58 6.40 -4.46
C GLY A 63 -16.36 5.75 -3.32
N GLN A 64 -17.71 5.81 -3.33
CA GLN A 64 -18.54 5.16 -2.33
C GLN A 64 -18.44 3.63 -2.39
N LEU A 65 -18.46 3.06 -3.59
CA LEU A 65 -18.25 1.62 -3.80
C LEU A 65 -16.89 1.20 -3.25
N ARG A 66 -15.80 1.85 -3.68
CA ARG A 66 -14.43 1.48 -3.30
C ARG A 66 -14.16 1.68 -1.82
N GLU A 67 -14.77 2.70 -1.20
CA GLU A 67 -14.73 2.87 0.27
C GLU A 67 -15.43 1.70 0.98
N SER A 68 -16.56 1.21 0.46
CA SER A 68 -17.22 0.00 0.99
C SER A 68 -16.36 -1.25 0.86
N GLU A 69 -15.67 -1.41 -0.28
CA GLU A 69 -14.71 -2.51 -0.51
C GLU A 69 -13.52 -2.42 0.45
N LEU A 70 -12.99 -1.21 0.68
CA LEU A 70 -11.92 -0.95 1.65
C LEU A 70 -12.32 -1.40 3.07
N PHE A 71 -13.49 -1.01 3.55
CA PHE A 71 -13.92 -1.40 4.89
C PHE A 71 -14.17 -2.91 5.02
N CYS A 72 -14.64 -3.57 3.94
CA CYS A 72 -14.67 -5.04 3.89
C CYS A 72 -13.26 -5.64 4.03
N ALA A 73 -12.29 -5.13 3.29
CA ALA A 73 -10.91 -5.61 3.32
C ALA A 73 -10.22 -5.38 4.68
N VAL A 74 -10.42 -4.21 5.26
CA VAL A 74 -9.94 -3.82 6.59
C VAL A 74 -10.39 -4.81 7.67
N GLU A 75 -11.66 -5.22 7.64
CA GLU A 75 -12.20 -6.26 8.55
C GLU A 75 -11.47 -7.59 8.37
N LYS A 76 -11.22 -8.02 7.12
CA LYS A 76 -10.53 -9.29 6.83
C LYS A 76 -9.06 -9.28 7.25
N LEU A 77 -8.39 -8.13 7.11
CA LEU A 77 -6.99 -7.96 7.52
C LEU A 77 -6.81 -7.79 9.03
N GLY A 78 -7.87 -7.37 9.74
CA GLY A 78 -7.81 -7.05 11.17
C GLY A 78 -7.17 -5.68 11.44
N ILE A 79 -7.32 -4.73 10.52
CA ILE A 79 -6.85 -3.34 10.71
C ILE A 79 -7.75 -2.64 11.71
N GLU A 80 -7.15 -1.98 12.71
CA GLU A 80 -7.85 -1.35 13.83
C GLU A 80 -8.60 -0.07 13.43
N GLU A 81 -7.93 0.80 12.65
CA GLU A 81 -8.50 2.09 12.24
C GLU A 81 -8.01 2.51 10.85
N VAL A 82 -8.93 3.06 10.04
CA VAL A 82 -8.63 3.70 8.76
C VAL A 82 -8.75 5.21 8.89
N HIS A 83 -7.74 5.93 8.42
CA HIS A 83 -7.69 7.39 8.34
C HIS A 83 -7.79 7.81 6.88
N LEU A 84 -8.98 8.23 6.43
CA LEU A 84 -9.17 8.79 5.09
C LEU A 84 -8.73 10.26 5.06
N LEU A 85 -7.92 10.66 4.08
CA LEU A 85 -7.47 12.06 3.92
C LEU A 85 -8.38 12.89 3.01
N ASP A 86 -9.34 12.27 2.35
CA ASP A 86 -10.36 12.91 1.51
C ASP A 86 -9.83 13.65 0.26
N TYR A 87 -8.62 13.34 -0.21
CA TYR A 87 -8.14 13.80 -1.51
C TYR A 87 -8.79 13.02 -2.64
N ARG A 88 -8.93 13.65 -3.80
CA ARG A 88 -9.41 12.98 -5.01
C ARG A 88 -8.29 12.17 -5.65
N ASP A 89 -8.60 10.97 -6.13
CA ASP A 89 -7.72 10.15 -6.96
C ASP A 89 -7.32 10.92 -8.23
N SER A 90 -6.01 10.96 -8.50
CA SER A 90 -5.44 11.68 -9.64
C SER A 90 -5.48 10.88 -10.94
N GLY A 91 -5.74 9.57 -10.86
CA GLY A 91 -5.63 8.65 -11.98
C GLY A 91 -4.20 8.42 -12.45
N MET A 92 -4.03 7.56 -13.45
CA MET A 92 -2.74 7.27 -14.06
C MET A 92 -2.15 8.50 -14.77
N SER A 93 -0.84 8.49 -14.97
CA SER A 93 -0.13 9.56 -15.66
C SER A 93 -0.74 9.85 -17.04
N GLY A 94 -1.12 11.10 -17.27
CA GLY A 94 -1.79 11.53 -18.50
C GLY A 94 -3.33 11.44 -18.46
N SER A 95 -3.92 11.00 -17.35
CA SER A 95 -5.37 11.10 -17.14
C SER A 95 -5.82 12.55 -17.07
N ALA A 96 -7.07 12.81 -17.49
CA ALA A 96 -7.71 14.11 -17.30
C ALA A 96 -7.83 14.48 -15.81
N ASP A 97 -7.95 13.48 -14.93
CA ASP A 97 -8.04 13.64 -13.48
C ASP A 97 -6.79 14.29 -12.89
N ASN A 98 -5.60 14.17 -13.53
CA ASN A 98 -4.38 14.84 -13.08
C ASN A 98 -4.52 16.39 -13.08
N ASN A 99 -5.48 16.95 -13.81
CA ASN A 99 -5.69 18.39 -13.90
C ASN A 99 -6.81 18.91 -12.99
N ILE A 100 -7.46 18.03 -12.23
CA ILE A 100 -8.52 18.42 -11.29
C ILE A 100 -7.85 19.08 -10.07
N PRO A 101 -8.26 20.27 -9.62
CA PRO A 101 -7.62 20.97 -8.51
C PRO A 101 -7.59 20.16 -7.19
N GLU A 102 -8.63 19.35 -6.94
CA GLU A 102 -8.77 18.51 -5.75
C GLU A 102 -7.97 17.21 -5.82
N ALA A 103 -7.36 16.89 -7.00
CA ALA A 103 -6.55 15.69 -7.16
C ALA A 103 -5.32 15.73 -6.24
N LEU A 104 -4.98 14.58 -5.65
CA LEU A 104 -3.92 14.44 -4.66
C LEU A 104 -2.58 15.02 -5.15
N VAL A 105 -2.22 14.80 -6.42
CA VAL A 105 -0.95 15.31 -6.99
C VAL A 105 -0.88 16.84 -7.04
N ASN A 106 -2.01 17.54 -6.98
CA ASN A 106 -2.10 19.00 -6.99
C ASN A 106 -2.16 19.61 -5.58
N ALA A 107 -2.33 18.79 -4.55
CA ALA A 107 -2.33 19.27 -3.17
C ALA A 107 -0.93 19.78 -2.77
N PRO A 108 -0.80 20.78 -1.88
CA PRO A 108 0.51 21.15 -1.34
C PRO A 108 1.13 20.01 -0.53
N LEU A 109 2.30 19.52 -0.93
CA LEU A 109 2.98 18.39 -0.28
C LEU A 109 3.16 18.59 1.24
N ASN A 110 3.40 19.83 1.68
CA ASN A 110 3.54 20.13 3.10
C ASN A 110 2.24 19.86 3.85
N GLN A 111 1.10 20.26 3.29
CA GLN A 111 -0.21 20.05 3.92
C GLN A 111 -0.50 18.57 4.11
N VAL A 112 -0.33 17.75 3.06
CA VAL A 112 -0.56 16.29 3.16
C VAL A 112 0.40 15.65 4.16
N ALA A 113 1.67 16.07 4.18
CA ALA A 113 2.63 15.59 5.16
C ALA A 113 2.28 16.00 6.60
N GLU A 114 1.74 17.19 6.81
CA GLU A 114 1.27 17.66 8.11
C GLU A 114 0.06 16.86 8.60
N GLU A 115 -0.92 16.58 7.75
CA GLU A 115 -2.07 15.74 8.06
C GLU A 115 -1.63 14.33 8.51
N ILE A 116 -0.71 13.70 7.77
CA ILE A 116 -0.14 12.40 8.13
C ILE A 116 0.67 12.50 9.43
N ALA A 117 1.45 13.58 9.65
CA ALA A 117 2.24 13.78 10.87
C ALA A 117 1.35 13.93 12.11
N GLU A 118 0.17 14.58 12.00
CA GLU A 118 -0.82 14.63 13.07
C GLU A 118 -1.32 13.23 13.45
N ILE A 119 -1.60 12.39 12.47
CA ILE A 119 -1.99 10.99 12.69
C ILE A 119 -0.85 10.24 13.40
N ILE A 120 0.39 10.35 12.90
CA ILE A 120 1.58 9.71 13.51
C ILE A 120 1.72 10.13 14.98
N ARG A 121 1.59 11.42 15.29
CA ARG A 121 1.70 11.91 16.68
C ARG A 121 0.56 11.42 17.57
N ARG A 122 -0.66 11.26 17.01
CA ARG A 122 -1.83 10.77 17.72
C ARG A 122 -1.70 9.31 18.10
N ILE A 123 -1.38 8.43 17.12
CA ILE A 123 -1.38 6.97 17.32
C ILE A 123 -0.02 6.42 17.76
N LYS A 124 1.07 7.18 17.59
CA LYS A 124 2.45 6.88 18.03
C LYS A 124 2.99 5.54 17.51
N PRO A 125 3.00 5.31 16.18
CA PRO A 125 3.48 4.06 15.61
C PRO A 125 5.00 3.92 15.81
N GLN A 126 5.46 2.69 16.01
CA GLN A 126 6.88 2.36 16.01
C GLN A 126 7.40 2.10 14.60
N VAL A 127 6.54 1.59 13.72
CA VAL A 127 6.86 1.22 12.33
C VAL A 127 5.92 1.94 11.39
N ILE A 128 6.47 2.55 10.34
CA ILE A 128 5.71 3.15 9.22
C ILE A 128 6.07 2.43 7.92
N LEU A 129 5.03 2.08 7.15
CA LEU A 129 5.13 1.48 5.84
C LEU A 129 4.53 2.42 4.80
N THR A 130 5.17 2.51 3.62
CA THR A 130 4.61 3.21 2.46
C THR A 130 5.20 2.63 1.16
N PHE A 131 4.85 3.21 0.02
CA PHE A 131 5.39 2.80 -1.28
C PHE A 131 6.90 3.06 -1.43
N ASP A 132 7.52 2.38 -2.39
CA ASP A 132 8.86 2.70 -2.86
C ASP A 132 8.91 4.06 -3.61
N PRO A 133 10.11 4.61 -3.90
CA PRO A 133 10.25 5.93 -4.54
C PRO A 133 9.63 6.07 -5.93
N VAL A 134 9.40 4.95 -6.63
CA VAL A 134 8.76 4.94 -7.95
C VAL A 134 7.27 4.61 -7.86
N GLY A 135 6.72 4.44 -6.64
CA GLY A 135 5.30 4.19 -6.41
C GLY A 135 4.83 2.84 -6.94
N GLY A 136 5.63 1.79 -6.75
CA GLY A 136 5.33 0.43 -7.19
C GLY A 136 5.25 0.29 -8.70
N TYR A 137 4.13 0.64 -9.30
CA TYR A 137 3.90 0.61 -10.75
C TYR A 137 3.82 2.01 -11.40
N ARG A 138 4.43 3.02 -10.77
CA ARG A 138 4.54 4.42 -11.24
C ARG A 138 3.23 5.20 -11.24
N HIS A 139 2.28 4.81 -10.37
CA HIS A 139 1.08 5.63 -10.17
C HIS A 139 1.46 7.00 -9.59
N PRO A 140 0.95 8.13 -10.13
CA PRO A 140 1.28 9.47 -9.63
C PRO A 140 1.01 9.63 -8.13
N ASP A 141 -0.14 9.14 -7.64
CA ASP A 141 -0.53 9.23 -6.24
C ASP A 141 0.36 8.38 -5.33
N HIS A 142 0.84 7.21 -5.78
CA HIS A 142 1.77 6.38 -5.00
C HIS A 142 3.11 7.11 -4.81
N ILE A 143 3.64 7.72 -5.88
CA ILE A 143 4.87 8.55 -5.83
C ILE A 143 4.65 9.75 -4.90
N TYR A 144 3.46 10.35 -4.96
CA TYR A 144 3.12 11.49 -4.13
C TYR A 144 3.03 11.11 -2.65
N ILE A 145 2.30 10.02 -2.32
CA ILE A 145 2.16 9.53 -0.95
C ILE A 145 3.48 9.03 -0.38
N HIS A 146 4.33 8.37 -1.18
CA HIS A 146 5.69 8.05 -0.76
C HIS A 146 6.43 9.30 -0.24
N LYS A 147 6.37 10.43 -0.98
CA LYS A 147 7.02 11.68 -0.57
C LYS A 147 6.39 12.29 0.68
N ALA A 148 5.05 12.30 0.74
CA ALA A 148 4.31 12.87 1.85
C ALA A 148 4.54 12.06 3.15
N ALA A 149 4.44 10.73 3.09
CA ALA A 149 4.68 9.84 4.23
C ALA A 149 6.12 9.91 4.74
N THR A 150 7.11 9.92 3.81
CA THR A 150 8.53 10.08 4.17
C THR A 150 8.76 11.41 4.89
N LYS A 151 8.18 12.51 4.39
CA LYS A 151 8.27 13.82 5.03
C LYS A 151 7.58 13.82 6.39
N ALA A 152 6.40 13.24 6.50
CA ALA A 152 5.61 13.15 7.72
C ALA A 152 6.35 12.37 8.83
N PHE A 153 7.06 11.31 8.45
CA PHE A 153 7.89 10.53 9.37
C PHE A 153 8.88 11.41 10.16
N TYR A 154 9.61 12.29 9.47
CA TYR A 154 10.55 13.20 10.11
C TYR A 154 9.85 14.37 10.81
N LEU A 155 8.80 14.90 10.19
CA LEU A 155 8.04 16.03 10.74
C LEU A 155 7.38 15.69 12.08
N ALA A 156 6.87 14.47 12.23
CA ALA A 156 6.24 14.02 13.47
C ALA A 156 7.18 14.05 14.67
N GLY A 157 8.48 13.81 14.46
CA GLY A 157 9.51 13.89 15.50
C GLY A 157 10.03 15.31 15.78
N ASP A 158 9.77 16.27 14.90
CA ASP A 158 10.31 17.64 15.04
C ASP A 158 9.56 18.43 16.13
N PRO A 159 10.21 18.82 17.23
CA PRO A 159 9.60 19.60 18.30
C PRO A 159 9.20 21.02 17.86
N SER A 160 9.75 21.53 16.75
CA SER A 160 9.40 22.85 16.21
C SER A 160 8.09 22.84 15.41
N TYR A 161 7.65 21.67 14.93
CA TYR A 161 6.38 21.52 14.25
C TYR A 161 5.22 21.67 15.23
N LYS A 162 4.35 22.66 14.99
CA LYS A 162 3.17 22.94 15.83
C LYS A 162 2.06 21.94 15.53
N SER A 163 1.65 21.19 16.52
CA SER A 163 0.64 20.15 16.45
C SER A 163 -0.18 20.12 17.75
N SER A 164 -1.37 19.54 17.68
CA SER A 164 -2.21 19.28 18.84
C SER A 164 -1.66 18.16 19.75
N TYR A 165 -0.73 17.38 19.24
CA TYR A 165 -0.11 16.25 19.95
C TYR A 165 1.38 16.48 20.18
N PRO A 166 1.95 15.90 21.24
CA PRO A 166 3.41 15.98 21.50
C PRO A 166 4.20 15.31 20.38
N PRO A 167 5.47 15.73 20.16
CA PRO A 167 6.36 15.09 19.19
C PRO A 167 6.45 13.59 19.41
N HIS A 168 6.46 12.83 18.31
CA HIS A 168 6.69 11.40 18.30
C HIS A 168 7.61 11.03 17.15
N SER A 169 8.73 10.38 17.45
CA SER A 169 9.67 9.87 16.46
C SER A 169 9.45 8.37 16.29
N PRO A 170 8.84 7.91 15.16
CA PRO A 170 8.73 6.49 14.89
C PRO A 170 10.12 5.84 14.81
N GLY A 171 10.22 4.57 15.25
CA GLY A 171 11.50 3.87 15.28
C GLY A 171 11.99 3.42 13.92
N LYS A 172 11.07 3.18 12.96
CA LYS A 172 11.41 2.59 11.68
C LYS A 172 10.51 3.10 10.54
N LEU A 173 11.15 3.23 9.37
CA LEU A 173 10.48 3.53 8.10
C LEU A 173 10.89 2.47 7.07
N TYR A 174 9.90 1.85 6.45
CA TYR A 174 10.08 0.89 5.37
C TYR A 174 9.29 1.29 4.14
N TYR A 175 9.86 1.00 2.97
CA TYR A 175 9.18 1.08 1.68
C TYR A 175 8.85 -0.32 1.18
N HIS A 176 7.60 -0.55 0.83
CA HIS A 176 7.18 -1.80 0.20
C HIS A 176 7.78 -1.90 -1.20
N THR A 177 8.40 -3.02 -1.53
CA THR A 177 9.02 -3.25 -2.82
C THR A 177 8.42 -4.47 -3.51
N ILE A 178 8.28 -4.39 -4.83
CA ILE A 178 7.83 -5.51 -5.65
C ILE A 178 9.06 -6.28 -6.14
N SER A 179 9.04 -7.62 -6.00
CA SER A 179 10.14 -8.47 -6.44
C SER A 179 10.44 -8.31 -7.93
N ARG A 180 11.65 -7.83 -8.26
CA ARG A 180 12.13 -7.68 -9.66
C ARG A 180 12.21 -8.99 -10.40
N TYR A 181 12.60 -10.05 -9.72
CA TYR A 181 12.60 -11.38 -10.32
C TYR A 181 11.21 -11.77 -10.81
N PHE A 182 10.18 -11.50 -9.98
CA PHE A 182 8.79 -11.77 -10.33
C PHE A 182 8.34 -10.91 -11.52
N ILE A 183 8.67 -9.62 -11.54
CA ILE A 183 8.32 -8.72 -12.65
C ILE A 183 9.01 -9.18 -13.95
N ARG A 184 10.31 -9.42 -13.91
CA ARG A 184 11.08 -9.90 -15.07
C ARG A 184 10.54 -11.23 -15.61
N PHE A 185 10.21 -12.16 -14.72
CA PHE A 185 9.58 -13.42 -15.09
C PHE A 185 8.23 -13.19 -15.79
N ASN A 186 7.36 -12.34 -15.24
CA ASN A 186 6.06 -12.03 -15.86
C ASN A 186 6.21 -11.35 -17.22
N VAL A 187 7.17 -10.43 -17.39
CA VAL A 187 7.48 -9.79 -18.68
C VAL A 187 7.85 -10.86 -19.74
N GLN A 188 8.71 -11.82 -19.38
CA GLN A 188 9.08 -12.88 -20.31
C GLN A 188 7.92 -13.82 -20.63
N LEU A 189 7.13 -14.18 -19.60
CA LEU A 189 5.96 -15.04 -19.79
C LEU A 189 4.90 -14.38 -20.69
N LEU A 190 4.62 -13.10 -20.49
CA LEU A 190 3.68 -12.37 -21.34
C LEU A 190 4.13 -12.32 -22.79
N ARG A 191 5.44 -12.06 -23.04
CA ARG A 191 6.02 -12.11 -24.38
C ARG A 191 5.89 -13.48 -25.04
N LEU A 192 6.14 -14.57 -24.29
CA LEU A 192 5.97 -15.94 -24.78
C LEU A 192 4.51 -16.26 -25.12
N LEU A 193 3.57 -15.67 -24.39
CA LEU A 193 2.13 -15.80 -24.65
C LEU A 193 1.60 -14.84 -25.74
N GLY A 194 2.48 -14.09 -26.42
CA GLY A 194 2.11 -13.13 -27.47
C GLY A 194 1.38 -11.89 -26.90
N LYS A 195 1.48 -11.62 -25.60
CA LYS A 195 0.90 -10.44 -24.96
C LYS A 195 1.96 -9.35 -24.82
N ASP A 196 1.53 -8.10 -24.93
CA ASP A 196 2.39 -6.93 -24.76
C ASP A 196 2.55 -6.61 -23.25
N PRO A 197 3.75 -6.78 -22.65
CA PRO A 197 3.97 -6.46 -21.24
C PRO A 197 3.98 -4.96 -20.94
N ALA A 198 4.06 -4.08 -21.95
CA ALA A 198 3.93 -2.63 -21.78
C ALA A 198 2.46 -2.18 -21.64
N ARG A 199 1.53 -3.13 -21.79
CA ARG A 199 0.07 -2.88 -21.68
C ARG A 199 -0.58 -3.89 -20.75
N TYR A 200 -0.13 -3.89 -19.49
CA TYR A 200 -0.61 -4.81 -18.47
C TYR A 200 -1.75 -4.17 -17.65
N GLY A 201 -2.53 -5.02 -16.95
CA GLY A 201 -3.68 -4.62 -16.16
C GLY A 201 -5.00 -4.62 -16.95
N LYS A 202 -6.12 -4.40 -16.23
CA LYS A 202 -7.47 -4.31 -16.82
C LYS A 202 -7.53 -3.16 -17.84
N ASN A 203 -6.94 -2.02 -17.48
CA ASN A 203 -6.95 -0.78 -18.26
C ASN A 203 -5.79 -0.70 -19.28
N LYS A 204 -4.85 -1.67 -19.27
CA LYS A 204 -3.68 -1.72 -20.17
C LYS A 204 -2.76 -0.49 -20.06
N ASP A 205 -2.67 0.10 -18.89
CA ASP A 205 -1.97 1.33 -18.56
C ASP A 205 -0.70 1.11 -17.71
N ILE A 206 -0.41 -0.13 -17.33
CA ILE A 206 0.79 -0.50 -16.57
C ILE A 206 1.86 -1.05 -17.52
N ASP A 207 3.03 -0.38 -17.55
CA ASP A 207 4.20 -0.85 -18.31
C ASP A 207 5.16 -1.67 -17.42
N LEU A 208 5.00 -2.99 -17.42
CA LEU A 208 5.87 -3.89 -16.66
C LEU A 208 7.32 -3.86 -17.15
N THR A 209 7.61 -3.42 -18.38
CA THR A 209 8.97 -3.38 -18.92
C THR A 209 9.78 -2.27 -18.26
N GLN A 210 9.17 -1.14 -17.95
CA GLN A 210 9.80 -0.05 -17.20
C GLN A 210 10.06 -0.47 -15.75
N LEU A 211 9.09 -1.14 -15.13
CA LEU A 211 9.21 -1.61 -13.74
C LEU A 211 10.35 -2.63 -13.58
N ALA A 212 10.64 -3.44 -14.59
CA ALA A 212 11.72 -4.41 -14.55
C ALA A 212 13.12 -3.78 -14.45
N GLY A 213 13.26 -2.48 -14.72
CA GLY A 213 14.52 -1.73 -14.67
C GLY A 213 14.85 -1.12 -13.29
N ASP A 214 13.85 -0.84 -12.46
CA ASP A 214 14.09 -0.23 -11.15
C ASP A 214 14.54 -1.30 -10.14
N ASP A 215 15.64 -1.12 -9.43
CA ASP A 215 16.15 -2.10 -8.47
C ASP A 215 16.28 -1.46 -7.07
N PHE A 216 15.57 -2.02 -6.09
CA PHE A 216 15.61 -1.58 -4.72
C PHE A 216 16.18 -2.67 -3.82
N PRO A 217 17.04 -2.33 -2.86
CA PRO A 217 17.56 -3.32 -1.92
C PRO A 217 16.41 -3.84 -1.03
N ILE A 218 16.47 -5.13 -0.72
CA ILE A 218 15.52 -5.78 0.19
C ILE A 218 16.21 -5.97 1.52
N HIS A 219 15.68 -5.36 2.57
CA HIS A 219 16.22 -5.43 3.93
C HIS A 219 15.30 -6.21 4.89
N ALA A 220 14.01 -6.41 4.50
CA ALA A 220 13.11 -7.25 5.27
C ALA A 220 12.23 -8.10 4.35
N ARG A 221 11.90 -9.32 4.82
CA ARG A 221 11.00 -10.29 4.19
C ARG A 221 10.03 -10.81 5.22
N ILE A 222 8.76 -10.58 5.02
CA ILE A 222 7.71 -10.97 5.94
C ILE A 222 6.92 -12.12 5.35
N ASP A 223 7.12 -13.31 5.90
CA ASP A 223 6.36 -14.50 5.55
C ASP A 223 4.95 -14.41 6.15
N TYR A 224 3.93 -14.43 5.28
CA TYR A 224 2.52 -14.40 5.67
C TYR A 224 1.78 -15.72 5.36
N SER A 225 2.51 -16.83 5.24
CA SER A 225 1.93 -18.14 4.89
C SER A 225 0.79 -18.56 5.83
N THR A 226 0.89 -18.22 7.12
CA THR A 226 -0.10 -18.53 8.16
C THR A 226 -1.40 -17.74 8.03
N VAL A 227 -1.37 -16.58 7.42
CA VAL A 227 -2.50 -15.64 7.26
C VAL A 227 -2.88 -15.40 5.80
N LYS A 228 -2.33 -16.22 4.88
CA LYS A 228 -2.58 -16.08 3.44
C LYS A 228 -4.07 -16.03 3.10
N GLU A 229 -4.89 -16.79 3.78
CA GLU A 229 -6.35 -16.83 3.55
C GLU A 229 -7.01 -15.48 3.89
N LYS A 230 -6.50 -14.76 4.92
CA LYS A 230 -6.99 -13.42 5.27
C LYS A 230 -6.63 -12.42 4.18
N LYS A 231 -5.38 -12.45 3.66
CA LYS A 231 -4.97 -11.63 2.52
C LYS A 231 -5.82 -11.91 1.28
N ASP A 232 -6.03 -13.19 0.96
CA ASP A 232 -6.84 -13.58 -0.21
C ASP A 232 -8.30 -13.11 -0.05
N ALA A 233 -8.88 -13.18 1.15
CA ALA A 233 -10.22 -12.70 1.46
C ALA A 233 -10.32 -11.18 1.36
N ALA A 234 -9.32 -10.43 1.84
CA ALA A 234 -9.26 -8.98 1.71
C ALA A 234 -9.15 -8.55 0.25
N ALA A 235 -8.28 -9.18 -0.52
CA ALA A 235 -8.17 -8.91 -1.95
C ALA A 235 -9.50 -9.17 -2.68
N ALA A 236 -10.25 -10.20 -2.30
CA ALA A 236 -11.56 -10.50 -2.88
C ALA A 236 -12.64 -9.46 -2.55
N CYS A 237 -12.48 -8.66 -1.48
CA CYS A 237 -13.38 -7.54 -1.18
C CYS A 237 -13.34 -6.46 -2.27
N HIS A 238 -12.19 -6.26 -2.93
CA HIS A 238 -12.02 -5.32 -4.03
C HIS A 238 -12.46 -5.92 -5.37
N ALA A 239 -13.71 -6.40 -5.43
CA ALA A 239 -14.26 -7.08 -6.59
C ALA A 239 -14.29 -6.19 -7.82
N SER A 240 -14.62 -4.90 -7.67
CA SER A 240 -14.63 -3.91 -8.75
C SER A 240 -13.26 -3.73 -9.42
N GLN A 241 -12.18 -3.98 -8.67
CA GLN A 241 -10.79 -3.89 -9.14
C GLN A 241 -10.20 -5.25 -9.54
N GLY A 242 -11.03 -6.29 -9.63
CA GLY A 242 -10.64 -7.63 -10.08
C GLY A 242 -9.97 -8.50 -9.01
N GLY A 243 -10.12 -8.16 -7.74
CA GLY A 243 -9.51 -8.87 -6.62
C GLY A 243 -9.85 -10.36 -6.53
N GLU A 244 -11.07 -10.74 -6.93
CA GLU A 244 -11.45 -12.16 -7.01
C GLU A 244 -10.59 -12.97 -8.00
N GLY A 245 -10.20 -12.36 -9.12
CA GLY A 245 -9.40 -13.01 -10.16
C GLY A 245 -7.96 -13.30 -9.73
N LEU A 246 -7.41 -12.48 -8.83
CA LEU A 246 -6.04 -12.64 -8.31
C LEU A 246 -5.91 -13.84 -7.37
N THR A 247 -6.99 -14.21 -6.70
CA THR A 247 -7.00 -15.26 -5.66
C THR A 247 -7.45 -16.62 -6.18
N ARG A 248 -7.97 -16.72 -7.40
CA ARG A 248 -8.58 -17.94 -7.97
C ARG A 248 -7.93 -18.38 -9.29
N GLY A 249 -8.12 -19.62 -9.66
CA GLY A 249 -7.83 -20.16 -10.98
C GLY A 249 -6.36 -20.47 -11.28
N PHE A 250 -5.95 -20.27 -12.54
CA PHE A 250 -4.66 -20.67 -13.09
C PHE A 250 -3.47 -19.98 -12.39
N ILE A 251 -3.60 -18.73 -11.97
CA ILE A 251 -2.54 -17.98 -11.28
C ILE A 251 -2.22 -18.64 -9.92
N ARG A 252 -3.23 -19.02 -9.14
CA ARG A 252 -3.05 -19.74 -7.87
C ARG A 252 -2.37 -21.10 -8.08
N TRP A 253 -2.78 -21.84 -9.10
CA TRP A 253 -2.16 -23.11 -9.46
C TRP A 253 -0.70 -22.94 -9.87
N LEU A 254 -0.39 -21.92 -10.68
CA LEU A 254 0.96 -21.64 -11.14
C LEU A 254 1.88 -21.19 -10.00
N THR A 255 1.43 -20.32 -9.11
CA THR A 255 2.22 -19.89 -7.93
C THR A 255 2.49 -21.05 -6.98
N TRP A 256 1.52 -21.97 -6.81
CA TRP A 256 1.72 -23.20 -6.06
C TRP A 256 2.74 -24.12 -6.73
N LEU A 257 2.63 -24.34 -8.04
CA LEU A 257 3.56 -25.18 -8.81
C LEU A 257 4.99 -24.62 -8.77
N LEU A 258 5.15 -23.30 -8.87
CA LEU A 258 6.44 -22.63 -8.84
C LEU A 258 6.97 -22.45 -7.40
N ARG A 259 6.25 -22.93 -6.39
CA ARG A 259 6.60 -22.77 -4.97
C ARG A 259 6.95 -21.31 -4.60
N VAL A 260 6.21 -20.35 -5.17
CA VAL A 260 6.38 -18.94 -4.81
C VAL A 260 6.03 -18.79 -3.33
N LYS A 261 7.00 -18.33 -2.53
CA LYS A 261 6.77 -18.09 -1.11
C LYS A 261 5.80 -16.93 -0.93
N PRO A 262 4.81 -17.07 -0.03
CA PRO A 262 3.93 -15.96 0.34
C PRO A 262 4.69 -15.00 1.28
N GLU A 263 5.45 -14.07 0.70
CA GLU A 263 6.22 -13.08 1.43
C GLU A 263 6.06 -11.69 0.82
N ASP A 264 5.97 -10.68 1.67
CA ASP A 264 6.09 -9.28 1.30
C ASP A 264 7.52 -8.80 1.54
N GLN A 265 8.02 -7.89 0.69
CA GLN A 265 9.42 -7.44 0.70
C GLN A 265 9.49 -5.95 0.96
N PHE A 266 10.47 -5.54 1.78
CA PHE A 266 10.61 -4.16 2.21
C PHE A 266 12.06 -3.69 2.14
N MET A 267 12.22 -2.43 1.71
CA MET A 267 13.45 -1.66 1.83
C MET A 267 13.38 -0.85 3.12
N GLN A 268 14.28 -1.09 4.07
CA GLN A 268 14.42 -0.23 5.25
C GLN A 268 15.09 1.09 4.87
N VAL A 269 14.56 2.19 5.38
CA VAL A 269 15.06 3.55 5.15
C VAL A 269 15.58 4.16 6.43
N PHE A 270 14.88 3.89 7.53
CA PHE A 270 15.29 4.36 8.86
C PHE A 270 15.07 3.25 9.91
N PRO A 271 16.02 3.06 10.84
CA PRO A 271 17.40 3.56 10.78
C PRO A 271 18.14 3.02 9.55
N GLU A 272 19.34 3.57 9.27
CA GLU A 272 20.18 3.06 8.17
C GLU A 272 20.34 1.54 8.30
N PRO A 273 19.98 0.76 7.26
CA PRO A 273 20.02 -0.70 7.34
C PRO A 273 21.47 -1.23 7.31
N ASP A 274 21.69 -2.37 7.94
CA ASP A 274 22.86 -3.19 7.66
C ASP A 274 22.67 -3.85 6.27
N PRO A 275 23.53 -3.58 5.28
CA PRO A 275 23.35 -4.07 3.92
C PRO A 275 23.44 -5.61 3.79
N ASP A 276 24.08 -6.27 4.76
CA ASP A 276 24.29 -7.72 4.78
C ASP A 276 23.22 -8.47 5.59
N MET A 277 22.28 -7.75 6.22
CA MET A 277 21.26 -8.32 7.07
C MET A 277 19.87 -8.27 6.45
N ILE A 278 19.19 -9.43 6.36
CA ILE A 278 17.76 -9.52 6.03
C ILE A 278 16.98 -9.76 7.32
N LYS A 279 16.03 -8.89 7.61
CA LYS A 279 15.11 -9.02 8.75
C LYS A 279 13.87 -9.83 8.38
N TYR A 280 13.30 -10.49 9.36
CA TYR A 280 12.06 -11.27 9.24
C TYR A 280 10.96 -10.75 10.17
N ASP A 281 11.23 -9.68 10.90
CA ASP A 281 10.27 -8.88 11.65
C ASP A 281 10.60 -7.38 11.45
N LEU A 282 9.58 -6.57 11.20
CA LEU A 282 9.75 -5.11 11.00
C LEU A 282 10.00 -4.36 12.30
N PHE A 283 9.74 -4.99 13.45
CA PHE A 283 9.98 -4.39 14.77
C PHE A 283 11.37 -4.68 15.34
N ASP A 284 12.16 -5.60 14.74
CA ASP A 284 13.52 -5.96 15.18
C ASP A 284 14.59 -4.90 14.83
#